data_0cf8e26043bc7f725ffefa30f32da91d
#
_entry.id   0cf8e26043bc7f725ffefa30f32da91d
#
_cell.length_a   1.000
_cell.length_b   1.000
_cell.length_c   1.000
_cell.angle_alpha   90.00
_cell.angle_beta   90.00
_cell.angle_gamma   90.00
#
_symmetry.space_group_name_H-M   'P 1'
#
loop_
_entity.id
_entity.type
_entity.pdbx_description
1 polymer ?
#
loop_
_entity_poly.entity_id
_entity_poly.type
_entity_poly.pdbx_seq_one_letter_code
_entity_poly.pdbx_strand_id
1 'polypeptide(L)'
;SMDRPNIALSVELKSSHEEKVTWLIDKIAYSGPTIVYVSSKKVCLELAQTIYQAGYLTGIYHGDLSYQERLTVQQQFLKNDIRIIVATSAFGMGINKPDIRTVIHFHLSPSPSSYMQEIGRAGRDGQQSQAIALFQPDDQYLMETLATGNIIREIDIQQYELGQLIDSEIIEILDVLSEAFTLAQLRAIFKQNEEIKLRAFRHMHHYVLTQKCRRQHLISYFQMPNETVSQCCDRCETIEPIYEKNKKKVKRKLDCSEKLENLFH
;
A
#
# COMPACT_ATOMS: atom_id res chain seq x y z
N SER A 1 2.85 -20.68 -1.33
CA SER A 1 1.92 -20.10 -2.32
C SER A 1 1.87 -18.60 -2.14
N MET A 2 1.89 -17.82 -3.21
CA MET A 2 1.67 -16.37 -3.17
C MET A 2 0.19 -16.08 -2.88
N ASP A 3 -0.72 -16.94 -3.29
CA ASP A 3 -2.14 -16.80 -2.96
C ASP A 3 -2.41 -17.24 -1.52
N ARG A 4 -3.30 -16.50 -0.88
CA ARG A 4 -3.71 -16.67 0.51
C ARG A 4 -5.24 -16.83 0.54
N PRO A 5 -5.75 -18.07 0.51
CA PRO A 5 -7.18 -18.35 0.41
C PRO A 5 -8.00 -17.79 1.57
N ASN A 6 -7.40 -17.60 2.72
CA ASN A 6 -8.04 -17.02 3.92
C ASN A 6 -8.13 -15.49 3.91
N ILE A 7 -7.78 -14.80 2.81
CA ILE A 7 -7.89 -13.35 2.69
C ILE A 7 -9.00 -13.02 1.69
N ALA A 8 -10.12 -12.49 2.14
CA ALA A 8 -11.18 -11.99 1.27
C ALA A 8 -10.76 -10.68 0.60
N LEU A 9 -11.04 -10.52 -0.70
CA LEU A 9 -10.67 -9.34 -1.47
C LEU A 9 -11.89 -8.46 -1.76
N SER A 10 -11.78 -7.16 -1.55
CA SER A 10 -12.84 -6.21 -1.92
C SER A 10 -12.29 -4.87 -2.40
N VAL A 11 -13.11 -4.16 -3.16
CA VAL A 11 -12.85 -2.79 -3.60
C VAL A 11 -14.04 -1.92 -3.27
N GLU A 12 -13.79 -0.83 -2.58
CA GLU A 12 -14.75 0.19 -2.22
C GLU A 12 -14.53 1.43 -3.09
N LEU A 13 -15.49 1.71 -3.95
CA LEU A 13 -15.46 2.91 -4.78
C LEU A 13 -16.07 4.08 -4.00
N LYS A 14 -15.37 5.19 -3.98
CA LYS A 14 -15.77 6.44 -3.31
C LYS A 14 -15.69 7.59 -4.30
N SER A 15 -16.51 8.62 -4.10
CA SER A 15 -16.54 9.77 -5.00
C SER A 15 -15.50 10.83 -4.64
N SER A 16 -15.05 10.85 -3.37
CA SER A 16 -14.12 11.85 -2.86
C SER A 16 -13.19 11.33 -1.77
N HIS A 17 -12.17 12.12 -1.47
CA HIS A 17 -11.25 11.88 -0.36
C HIS A 17 -11.98 11.82 0.99
N GLU A 18 -12.94 12.74 1.22
CA GLU A 18 -13.71 12.80 2.45
C GLU A 18 -14.55 11.53 2.66
N GLU A 19 -15.15 11.00 1.61
CA GLU A 19 -15.87 9.73 1.67
C GLU A 19 -14.94 8.56 1.99
N LYS A 20 -13.71 8.54 1.43
CA LYS A 20 -12.71 7.54 1.77
C LYS A 20 -12.34 7.60 3.24
N VAL A 21 -12.11 8.80 3.78
CA VAL A 21 -11.77 9.01 5.20
C VAL A 21 -12.92 8.58 6.10
N THR A 22 -14.15 9.02 5.82
CA THR A 22 -15.34 8.65 6.60
C THR A 22 -15.53 7.15 6.64
N TRP A 23 -15.49 6.51 5.48
CA TRP A 23 -15.60 5.06 5.37
C TRP A 23 -14.50 4.33 6.15
N LEU A 24 -13.25 4.81 6.07
CA LEU A 24 -12.12 4.25 6.79
C LEU A 24 -12.34 4.30 8.31
N ILE A 25 -12.77 5.45 8.85
CA ILE A 25 -13.03 5.61 10.30
C ILE A 25 -14.11 4.65 10.78
N ASP A 26 -15.19 4.48 10.02
CA ASP A 26 -16.25 3.53 10.34
C ASP A 26 -15.75 2.09 10.29
N LYS A 27 -14.97 1.76 9.26
CA LYS A 27 -14.45 0.40 9.06
C LYS A 27 -13.46 -0.03 10.13
N ILE A 28 -12.51 0.84 10.53
CA ILE A 28 -11.49 0.51 11.52
C ILE A 28 -12.07 0.24 12.92
N ALA A 29 -13.28 0.69 13.20
CA ALA A 29 -13.95 0.41 14.46
C ALA A 29 -14.13 -1.10 14.74
N TYR A 30 -14.25 -1.91 13.67
CA TYR A 30 -14.56 -3.34 13.75
C TYR A 30 -13.63 -4.20 12.90
N SER A 31 -12.42 -3.73 12.59
CA SER A 31 -11.52 -4.40 11.65
C SER A 31 -10.41 -5.23 12.30
N GLY A 32 -10.34 -5.28 13.64
CA GLY A 32 -9.24 -5.92 14.35
C GLY A 32 -7.88 -5.23 14.11
N PRO A 33 -6.77 -5.92 14.30
CA PRO A 33 -5.45 -5.40 13.97
C PRO A 33 -5.36 -5.08 12.48
N THR A 34 -5.07 -3.81 12.15
CA THR A 34 -5.22 -3.25 10.80
C THR A 34 -3.96 -2.54 10.34
N ILE A 35 -3.60 -2.74 9.07
CA ILE A 35 -2.63 -1.92 8.36
C ILE A 35 -3.38 -1.10 7.31
N VAL A 36 -3.10 0.20 7.27
CA VAL A 36 -3.61 1.13 6.24
C VAL A 36 -2.44 1.62 5.39
N TYR A 37 -2.39 1.20 4.14
CA TYR A 37 -1.36 1.62 3.20
C TYR A 37 -1.71 2.92 2.50
N VAL A 38 -0.73 3.83 2.44
CA VAL A 38 -0.80 5.13 1.78
C VAL A 38 0.42 5.36 0.88
N SER A 39 0.32 6.29 -0.06
CA SER A 39 1.35 6.55 -1.07
C SER A 39 2.52 7.41 -0.60
N SER A 40 2.35 8.22 0.45
CA SER A 40 3.35 9.19 0.86
C SER A 40 3.40 9.39 2.38
N LYS A 41 4.56 9.88 2.87
CA LYS A 41 4.75 10.28 4.26
C LYS A 41 3.72 11.33 4.70
N LYS A 42 3.47 12.34 3.87
CA LYS A 42 2.52 13.41 4.17
C LYS A 42 1.13 12.83 4.46
N VAL A 43 0.59 12.02 3.55
CA VAL A 43 -0.72 11.36 3.75
C VAL A 43 -0.69 10.41 4.94
N CYS A 44 0.44 9.74 5.21
CA CYS A 44 0.60 8.86 6.37
C CYS A 44 0.37 9.62 7.68
N LEU A 45 0.99 10.80 7.82
CA LEU A 45 0.85 11.66 8.99
C LEU A 45 -0.57 12.22 9.14
N GLU A 46 -1.13 12.79 8.07
CA GLU A 46 -2.46 13.39 8.04
C GLU A 46 -3.55 12.37 8.39
N LEU A 47 -3.49 11.19 7.79
CA LEU A 47 -4.47 10.14 8.02
C LEU A 47 -4.36 9.55 9.44
N ALA A 48 -3.14 9.33 9.94
CA ALA A 48 -2.93 8.87 11.31
C ALA A 48 -3.46 9.88 12.34
N GLN A 49 -3.27 11.18 12.10
CA GLN A 49 -3.83 12.24 12.95
C GLN A 49 -5.37 12.21 12.95
N THR A 50 -5.97 12.03 11.78
CA THR A 50 -7.45 11.94 11.64
C THR A 50 -7.98 10.72 12.41
N ILE A 51 -7.35 9.56 12.27
CA ILE A 51 -7.72 8.33 12.99
C ILE A 51 -7.57 8.53 14.52
N TYR A 52 -6.49 9.19 14.93
CA TYR A 52 -6.28 9.51 16.36
C TYR A 52 -7.35 10.45 16.91
N GLN A 53 -7.73 11.48 16.16
CA GLN A 53 -8.82 12.41 16.52
C GLN A 53 -10.17 11.68 16.62
N ALA A 54 -10.40 10.65 15.82
CA ALA A 54 -11.57 9.77 15.92
C ALA A 54 -11.54 8.84 17.16
N GLY A 55 -10.45 8.89 17.93
CA GLY A 55 -10.31 8.17 19.20
C GLY A 55 -9.60 6.82 19.12
N TYR A 56 -8.89 6.52 18.03
CA TYR A 56 -8.12 5.29 17.88
C TYR A 56 -6.63 5.54 17.99
N LEU A 57 -5.92 4.73 18.82
CA LEU A 57 -4.46 4.73 18.83
C LEU A 57 -3.92 4.18 17.53
N THR A 58 -3.03 4.95 16.92
CA THR A 58 -2.52 4.68 15.58
C THR A 58 -1.02 4.83 15.56
N GLY A 59 -0.31 3.82 15.05
CA GLY A 59 1.10 3.92 14.73
C GLY A 59 1.31 4.47 13.33
N ILE A 60 2.45 5.11 13.13
CA ILE A 60 2.90 5.66 11.84
C ILE A 60 4.16 4.93 11.43
N TYR A 61 4.24 4.56 10.13
CA TYR A 61 5.45 3.92 9.63
C TYR A 61 5.79 4.35 8.19
N HIS A 62 6.97 4.95 8.02
CA HIS A 62 7.48 5.38 6.70
C HIS A 62 9.00 5.29 6.64
N GLY A 63 9.56 5.52 5.45
CA GLY A 63 11.00 5.35 5.19
C GLY A 63 11.92 6.24 6.00
N ASP A 64 11.47 7.44 6.40
CA ASP A 64 12.29 8.42 7.12
C ASP A 64 12.36 8.19 8.64
N LEU A 65 11.61 7.22 9.17
CA LEU A 65 11.75 6.85 10.59
C LEU A 65 13.13 6.27 10.86
N SER A 66 13.73 6.66 11.98
CA SER A 66 14.94 6.06 12.50
C SER A 66 14.73 4.57 12.82
N TYR A 67 15.81 3.83 12.93
CA TYR A 67 15.74 2.41 13.31
C TYR A 67 15.00 2.20 14.65
N GLN A 68 15.26 3.05 15.62
CA GLN A 68 14.65 2.95 16.96
C GLN A 68 13.14 3.21 16.94
N GLU A 69 12.70 4.23 16.20
CA GLU A 69 11.27 4.52 16.01
C GLU A 69 10.53 3.36 15.33
N ARG A 70 11.15 2.80 14.28
CA ARG A 70 10.59 1.62 13.58
C ARG A 70 10.41 0.45 14.52
N LEU A 71 11.42 0.14 15.36
CA LEU A 71 11.33 -0.93 16.36
C LEU A 71 10.23 -0.67 17.38
N THR A 72 10.12 0.56 17.87
CA THR A 72 9.12 0.94 18.86
C THR A 72 7.71 0.72 18.34
N VAL A 73 7.40 1.24 17.14
CA VAL A 73 6.08 1.07 16.50
C VAL A 73 5.79 -0.41 16.26
N GLN A 74 6.76 -1.17 15.77
CA GLN A 74 6.60 -2.62 15.55
C GLN A 74 6.29 -3.36 16.83
N GLN A 75 7.02 -3.10 17.91
CA GLN A 75 6.80 -3.75 19.22
C GLN A 75 5.41 -3.42 19.79
N GLN A 76 5.00 -2.16 19.73
CA GLN A 76 3.67 -1.74 20.16
C GLN A 76 2.56 -2.45 19.35
N PHE A 77 2.74 -2.60 18.04
CA PHE A 77 1.79 -3.31 17.19
C PHE A 77 1.77 -4.82 17.48
N LEU A 78 2.93 -5.44 17.67
CA LEU A 78 3.03 -6.85 18.04
C LEU A 78 2.34 -7.16 19.37
N LYS A 79 2.48 -6.27 20.36
CA LYS A 79 1.87 -6.40 21.71
C LYS A 79 0.38 -5.99 21.74
N ASN A 80 -0.19 -5.52 20.64
CA ASN A 80 -1.54 -4.94 20.58
C ASN A 80 -1.73 -3.65 21.43
N ASP A 81 -0.66 -2.96 21.82
CA ASP A 81 -0.72 -1.64 22.44
C ASP A 81 -1.32 -0.63 21.47
N ILE A 82 -0.94 -0.74 20.20
CA ILE A 82 -1.60 -0.13 19.04
C ILE A 82 -2.15 -1.25 18.14
N ARG A 83 -3.34 -1.04 17.58
CA ARG A 83 -3.99 -2.03 16.70
C ARG A 83 -4.17 -1.54 15.28
N ILE A 84 -3.84 -0.28 15.01
CA ILE A 84 -3.93 0.35 13.70
C ILE A 84 -2.56 0.94 13.37
N ILE A 85 -2.05 0.65 12.18
CA ILE A 85 -0.86 1.29 11.63
C ILE A 85 -1.24 1.94 10.30
N VAL A 86 -0.88 3.21 10.13
CA VAL A 86 -0.86 3.86 8.83
C VAL A 86 0.57 3.82 8.31
N ALA A 87 0.77 3.33 7.11
CA ALA A 87 2.12 3.09 6.60
C ALA A 87 2.26 3.35 5.10
N THR A 88 3.47 3.73 4.68
CA THR A 88 3.89 3.60 3.29
C THR A 88 4.35 2.17 2.99
N SER A 89 4.70 1.87 1.74
CA SER A 89 5.27 0.57 1.32
C SER A 89 6.54 0.17 2.09
N ALA A 90 7.17 1.11 2.81
CA ALA A 90 8.30 0.83 3.70
C ALA A 90 7.95 -0.12 4.85
N PHE A 91 6.64 -0.22 5.22
CA PHE A 91 6.18 -1.15 6.25
C PHE A 91 6.04 -2.53 5.67
N GLY A 92 7.03 -3.36 5.91
CA GLY A 92 6.92 -4.67 5.33
C GLY A 92 8.02 -5.66 5.68
N MET A 93 9.26 -5.27 5.63
CA MET A 93 10.35 -6.19 5.95
C MET A 93 10.43 -6.39 7.47
N GLY A 94 10.43 -7.65 7.90
CA GLY A 94 10.66 -8.01 9.31
C GLY A 94 9.45 -8.04 10.23
N ILE A 95 8.23 -7.71 9.77
CA ILE A 95 7.05 -7.76 10.61
C ILE A 95 6.36 -9.12 10.51
N ASN A 96 6.37 -9.84 11.62
CA ASN A 96 5.70 -11.13 11.74
C ASN A 96 4.61 -11.09 12.82
N LYS A 97 3.53 -10.34 12.55
CA LYS A 97 2.31 -10.35 13.36
C LYS A 97 1.30 -11.26 12.69
N PRO A 98 0.97 -12.43 13.29
CA PRO A 98 0.14 -13.43 12.61
C PRO A 98 -1.34 -13.05 12.54
N ASP A 99 -1.82 -12.29 13.50
CA ASP A 99 -3.24 -11.96 13.74
C ASP A 99 -3.69 -10.64 13.11
N ILE A 100 -3.04 -10.16 12.05
CA ILE A 100 -3.54 -9.01 11.28
C ILE A 100 -4.83 -9.44 10.60
N ARG A 101 -5.93 -8.76 10.91
CA ARG A 101 -7.26 -9.09 10.36
C ARG A 101 -7.59 -8.32 9.10
N THR A 102 -7.09 -7.09 8.98
CA THR A 102 -7.47 -6.21 7.86
C THR A 102 -6.25 -5.49 7.30
N VAL A 103 -6.12 -5.52 5.98
CA VAL A 103 -5.22 -4.65 5.23
C VAL A 103 -6.08 -3.73 4.35
N ILE A 104 -5.94 -2.43 4.52
CA ILE A 104 -6.67 -1.42 3.75
C ILE A 104 -5.66 -0.65 2.91
N HIS A 105 -5.88 -0.59 1.61
CA HIS A 105 -5.16 0.32 0.74
C HIS A 105 -6.00 1.59 0.58
N PHE A 106 -5.63 2.63 1.31
CA PHE A 106 -6.19 3.97 1.11
C PHE A 106 -5.75 4.55 -0.24
N HIS A 107 -4.51 4.26 -0.63
CA HIS A 107 -4.00 4.38 -1.99
C HIS A 107 -3.53 3.01 -2.46
N LEU A 108 -4.00 2.59 -3.62
CA LEU A 108 -3.70 1.27 -4.16
C LEU A 108 -2.25 1.20 -4.66
N SER A 109 -1.60 0.06 -4.44
CA SER A 109 -0.26 -0.21 -4.97
C SER A 109 -0.28 -0.24 -6.50
N PRO A 110 0.74 0.31 -7.18
CA PRO A 110 0.75 0.41 -8.64
C PRO A 110 1.03 -0.92 -9.34
N SER A 111 1.38 -1.98 -8.62
CA SER A 111 1.69 -3.28 -9.21
C SER A 111 1.05 -4.45 -8.44
N PRO A 112 0.68 -5.54 -9.14
CA PRO A 112 0.18 -6.75 -8.51
C PRO A 112 1.16 -7.35 -7.50
N SER A 113 2.46 -7.29 -7.80
CA SER A 113 3.50 -7.84 -6.91
C SER A 113 3.55 -7.13 -5.57
N SER A 114 3.56 -5.80 -5.57
CA SER A 114 3.53 -5.00 -4.34
C SER A 114 2.23 -5.23 -3.58
N TYR A 115 1.08 -5.20 -4.29
CA TYR A 115 -0.22 -5.43 -3.69
C TYR A 115 -0.31 -6.80 -3.00
N MET A 116 0.09 -7.88 -3.68
CA MET A 116 0.10 -9.23 -3.11
C MET A 116 1.01 -9.35 -1.89
N GLN A 117 2.18 -8.70 -1.91
CA GLN A 117 3.10 -8.66 -0.78
C GLN A 117 2.50 -7.95 0.43
N GLU A 118 1.79 -6.85 0.20
CA GLU A 118 1.16 -6.04 1.24
C GLU A 118 -0.06 -6.75 1.84
N ILE A 119 -0.98 -7.27 1.03
CA ILE A 119 -2.14 -8.02 1.53
C ILE A 119 -1.75 -9.35 2.19
N GLY A 120 -0.65 -9.98 1.74
CA GLY A 120 -0.12 -11.22 2.31
C GLY A 120 0.33 -11.11 3.77
N ARG A 121 0.25 -9.92 4.37
CA ARG A 121 0.49 -9.71 5.81
C ARG A 121 -0.71 -10.07 6.66
N ALA A 122 -1.92 -10.06 6.10
CA ALA A 122 -3.14 -10.44 6.80
C ALA A 122 -3.20 -11.96 7.02
N GLY A 123 -3.77 -12.37 8.13
CA GLY A 123 -4.15 -13.75 8.41
C GLY A 123 -3.04 -14.78 8.32
N ARG A 124 -1.82 -14.49 8.76
CA ARG A 124 -0.71 -15.46 8.76
C ARG A 124 -0.93 -16.64 9.71
N ASP A 125 -1.85 -16.50 10.63
CA ASP A 125 -2.35 -17.57 11.51
C ASP A 125 -3.38 -18.49 10.85
N GLY A 126 -3.69 -18.27 9.56
CA GLY A 126 -4.69 -19.04 8.81
C GLY A 126 -6.13 -18.60 9.05
N GLN A 127 -6.38 -17.68 9.96
CA GLN A 127 -7.73 -17.18 10.23
C GLN A 127 -8.22 -16.26 9.12
N GLN A 128 -9.57 -16.20 8.97
CA GLN A 128 -10.19 -15.32 7.99
C GLN A 128 -9.75 -13.87 8.18
N SER A 129 -9.36 -13.24 7.09
CA SER A 129 -8.86 -11.89 7.03
C SER A 129 -9.35 -11.20 5.77
N GLN A 130 -9.19 -9.89 5.67
CA GLN A 130 -9.66 -9.15 4.49
C GLN A 130 -8.63 -8.15 3.99
N ALA A 131 -8.62 -7.95 2.69
CA ALA A 131 -7.87 -6.91 2.02
C ALA A 131 -8.84 -6.04 1.23
N ILE A 132 -8.84 -4.74 1.54
CA ILE A 132 -9.79 -3.78 1.00
C ILE A 132 -9.02 -2.67 0.29
N ALA A 133 -9.34 -2.42 -0.98
CA ALA A 133 -8.83 -1.28 -1.71
C ALA A 133 -9.88 -0.16 -1.74
N LEU A 134 -9.52 1.03 -1.28
CA LEU A 134 -10.33 2.23 -1.47
C LEU A 134 -9.88 2.91 -2.76
N PHE A 135 -10.84 3.30 -3.59
CA PHE A 135 -10.54 3.92 -4.86
C PHE A 135 -11.51 5.04 -5.17
N GLN A 136 -10.99 6.16 -5.65
CA GLN A 136 -11.73 7.27 -6.23
C GLN A 136 -11.15 7.59 -7.62
N PRO A 137 -11.87 8.32 -8.48
CA PRO A 137 -11.41 8.59 -9.85
C PRO A 137 -10.00 9.19 -9.94
N ASP A 138 -9.66 10.13 -9.07
CA ASP A 138 -8.35 10.80 -9.06
C ASP A 138 -7.18 9.88 -8.68
N ASP A 139 -7.47 8.75 -8.02
CA ASP A 139 -6.43 7.79 -7.64
C ASP A 139 -5.76 7.15 -8.86
N GLN A 140 -6.40 7.16 -10.02
CA GLN A 140 -5.80 6.67 -11.26
C GLN A 140 -4.52 7.45 -11.60
N TYR A 141 -4.56 8.77 -11.51
CA TYR A 141 -3.39 9.62 -11.79
C TYR A 141 -2.28 9.40 -10.77
N LEU A 142 -2.65 9.25 -9.49
CA LEU A 142 -1.68 8.93 -8.45
C LEU A 142 -1.01 7.57 -8.70
N MET A 143 -1.77 6.54 -9.04
CA MET A 143 -1.24 5.21 -9.34
C MET A 143 -0.30 5.23 -10.55
N GLU A 144 -0.65 5.97 -11.61
CA GLU A 144 0.17 6.14 -12.80
C GLU A 144 1.49 6.83 -12.44
N THR A 145 1.44 7.92 -11.67
CA THR A 145 2.61 8.62 -11.18
C THR A 145 3.52 7.71 -10.35
N LEU A 146 2.95 6.90 -9.45
CA LEU A 146 3.70 5.94 -8.64
C LEU A 146 4.33 4.82 -9.49
N ALA A 147 3.66 4.42 -10.57
CA ALA A 147 4.17 3.40 -11.48
C ALA A 147 5.34 3.93 -12.34
N THR A 148 5.28 5.21 -12.75
CA THR A 148 6.18 5.79 -13.76
C THR A 148 7.18 6.80 -13.19
N GLY A 149 7.02 7.25 -11.95
CA GLY A 149 7.78 8.36 -11.38
C GLY A 149 9.31 8.16 -11.33
N ASN A 150 9.77 6.91 -11.27
CA ASN A 150 11.19 6.56 -11.24
C ASN A 150 11.62 5.81 -12.51
N ILE A 151 11.09 6.19 -13.66
CA ILE A 151 11.47 5.61 -14.96
C ILE A 151 12.35 6.62 -15.70
N ILE A 152 13.54 6.18 -16.11
CA ILE A 152 14.34 6.91 -17.10
C ILE A 152 13.65 6.71 -18.45
N ARG A 153 13.23 7.80 -19.09
CA ARG A 153 12.49 7.81 -20.36
C ARG A 153 13.42 8.00 -21.54
N GLU A 154 12.93 7.71 -22.73
CA GLU A 154 13.66 7.97 -23.98
C GLU A 154 14.14 9.42 -24.08
N ILE A 155 13.32 10.37 -23.64
CA ILE A 155 13.69 11.79 -23.66
C ILE A 155 14.88 12.12 -22.76
N ASP A 156 14.99 11.48 -21.60
CA ASP A 156 16.08 11.67 -20.66
C ASP A 156 17.40 11.17 -21.25
N ILE A 157 17.38 10.02 -21.94
CA ILE A 157 18.54 9.47 -22.63
C ILE A 157 18.95 10.35 -23.80
N GLN A 158 17.99 10.88 -24.55
CA GLN A 158 18.26 11.80 -25.67
C GLN A 158 18.89 13.10 -25.16
N GLN A 159 18.37 13.66 -24.07
CA GLN A 159 18.94 14.86 -23.44
C GLN A 159 20.34 14.63 -22.92
N TYR A 160 20.59 13.45 -22.28
CA TYR A 160 21.91 13.04 -21.85
C TYR A 160 22.91 12.96 -23.02
N GLU A 161 22.53 12.32 -24.11
CA GLU A 161 23.35 12.20 -25.31
C GLU A 161 23.73 13.56 -25.93
N LEU A 162 22.79 14.54 -25.85
CA LEU A 162 22.99 15.90 -26.33
C LEU A 162 23.74 16.81 -25.33
N GLY A 163 24.08 16.32 -24.15
CA GLY A 163 24.69 17.12 -23.07
C GLY A 163 23.76 18.21 -22.53
N GLN A 164 22.46 18.02 -22.61
CA GLN A 164 21.47 18.96 -22.08
C GLN A 164 21.27 18.77 -20.58
N LEU A 165 20.69 19.79 -19.90
CA LEU A 165 20.37 19.72 -18.48
C LEU A 165 19.23 18.73 -18.24
N ILE A 166 19.52 17.70 -17.44
CA ILE A 166 18.58 16.73 -16.89
C ILE A 166 18.83 16.60 -15.38
N ASP A 167 17.96 15.84 -14.71
CA ASP A 167 18.10 15.56 -13.29
C ASP A 167 19.46 14.91 -12.98
N SER A 168 20.15 15.38 -11.94
CA SER A 168 21.49 14.91 -11.55
C SER A 168 21.51 13.43 -11.19
N GLU A 169 20.45 12.90 -10.59
CA GLU A 169 20.34 11.47 -10.27
C GLU A 169 20.28 10.62 -11.55
N ILE A 170 19.59 11.11 -12.57
CA ILE A 170 19.51 10.43 -13.88
C ILE A 170 20.88 10.43 -14.56
N ILE A 171 21.62 11.54 -14.49
CA ILE A 171 22.99 11.62 -15.03
C ILE A 171 23.88 10.58 -14.36
N GLU A 172 23.92 10.55 -13.02
CA GLU A 172 24.74 9.59 -12.27
C GLU A 172 24.41 8.14 -12.65
N ILE A 173 23.13 7.81 -12.81
CA ILE A 173 22.70 6.47 -13.21
C ILE A 173 23.18 6.16 -14.64
N LEU A 174 23.01 7.10 -15.58
CA LEU A 174 23.39 6.90 -16.97
C LEU A 174 24.92 6.83 -17.14
N ASP A 175 25.68 7.62 -16.38
CA ASP A 175 27.16 7.57 -16.38
C ASP A 175 27.65 6.18 -15.96
N VAL A 176 27.17 5.67 -14.82
CA VAL A 176 27.53 4.34 -14.31
C VAL A 176 27.13 3.23 -15.30
N LEU A 177 25.93 3.32 -15.86
CA LEU A 177 25.46 2.29 -16.80
C LEU A 177 26.16 2.34 -18.16
N SER A 178 26.59 3.52 -18.60
CA SER A 178 27.33 3.72 -19.86
C SER A 178 28.73 3.10 -19.86
N GLU A 179 29.28 2.75 -18.68
CA GLU A 179 30.52 1.97 -18.58
C GLU A 179 30.32 0.53 -19.09
N ALA A 180 29.10 -0.04 -18.97
CA ALA A 180 28.82 -1.44 -19.31
C ALA A 180 27.93 -1.63 -20.54
N PHE A 181 27.13 -0.61 -20.91
CA PHE A 181 26.13 -0.69 -21.97
C PHE A 181 26.23 0.50 -22.93
N THR A 182 25.97 0.26 -24.20
CA THR A 182 25.79 1.33 -25.18
C THR A 182 24.47 2.07 -24.95
N LEU A 183 24.35 3.33 -25.39
CA LEU A 183 23.10 4.08 -25.29
C LEU A 183 21.92 3.39 -26.00
N ALA A 184 22.18 2.69 -27.10
CA ALA A 184 21.15 1.91 -27.79
C ALA A 184 20.64 0.73 -26.94
N GLN A 185 21.53 0.05 -26.19
CA GLN A 185 21.14 -1.00 -25.25
C GLN A 185 20.38 -0.43 -24.05
N LEU A 186 20.81 0.71 -23.51
CA LEU A 186 20.10 1.40 -22.42
C LEU A 186 18.70 1.81 -22.83
N ARG A 187 18.51 2.37 -24.02
CA ARG A 187 17.18 2.68 -24.58
C ARG A 187 16.28 1.45 -24.60
N ALA A 188 16.78 0.32 -25.09
CA ALA A 188 16.00 -0.92 -25.13
C ALA A 188 15.62 -1.42 -23.73
N ILE A 189 16.57 -1.39 -22.77
CA ILE A 189 16.36 -1.82 -21.38
C ILE A 189 15.31 -0.93 -20.70
N PHE A 190 15.44 0.39 -20.78
CA PHE A 190 14.52 1.30 -20.13
C PHE A 190 13.13 1.27 -20.74
N LYS A 191 13.02 1.16 -22.07
CA LYS A 191 11.74 0.97 -22.75
C LYS A 191 11.04 -0.31 -22.29
N GLN A 192 11.77 -1.41 -22.22
CA GLN A 192 11.21 -2.67 -21.70
C GLN A 192 10.75 -2.54 -20.24
N ASN A 193 11.53 -1.86 -19.40
CA ASN A 193 11.15 -1.61 -18.01
C ASN A 193 9.88 -0.75 -17.90
N GLU A 194 9.76 0.29 -18.70
CA GLU A 194 8.56 1.13 -18.79
C GLU A 194 7.33 0.29 -19.20
N GLU A 195 7.45 -0.53 -20.22
CA GLU A 195 6.37 -1.42 -20.67
C GLU A 195 5.91 -2.40 -19.58
N ILE A 196 6.87 -2.97 -18.82
CA ILE A 196 6.57 -3.85 -17.69
C ILE A 196 5.80 -3.10 -16.61
N LYS A 197 6.25 -1.91 -16.21
CA LYS A 197 5.60 -1.09 -15.18
C LYS A 197 4.20 -0.63 -15.61
N LEU A 198 4.05 -0.19 -16.84
CA LEU A 198 2.75 0.21 -17.40
C LEU A 198 1.78 -0.98 -17.52
N ARG A 199 2.27 -2.17 -17.83
CA ARG A 199 1.46 -3.39 -17.83
C ARG A 199 0.97 -3.71 -16.43
N ALA A 200 1.85 -3.64 -15.43
CA ALA A 200 1.50 -3.85 -14.04
C ALA A 200 0.44 -2.84 -13.55
N PHE A 201 0.64 -1.57 -13.84
CA PHE A 201 -0.32 -0.51 -13.54
C PHE A 201 -1.69 -0.77 -14.19
N ARG A 202 -1.74 -1.06 -15.50
CA ARG A 202 -2.99 -1.37 -16.19
C ARG A 202 -3.71 -2.57 -15.58
N HIS A 203 -2.96 -3.59 -15.15
CA HIS A 203 -3.54 -4.75 -14.50
C HIS A 203 -4.19 -4.38 -13.15
N MET A 204 -3.52 -3.55 -12.33
CA MET A 204 -4.09 -3.07 -11.07
C MET A 204 -5.28 -2.12 -11.27
N HIS A 205 -5.25 -1.26 -12.29
CA HIS A 205 -6.41 -0.43 -12.63
C HIS A 205 -7.62 -1.29 -13.04
N HIS A 206 -7.41 -2.33 -13.85
CA HIS A 206 -8.45 -3.30 -14.19
C HIS A 206 -8.93 -4.11 -12.97
N TYR A 207 -8.06 -4.40 -11.99
CA TYR A 207 -8.47 -5.02 -10.73
C TYR A 207 -9.55 -4.23 -10.00
N VAL A 208 -9.46 -2.91 -10.03
CA VAL A 208 -10.47 -2.02 -9.43
C VAL A 208 -11.80 -2.10 -10.17
N LEU A 209 -11.77 -2.11 -11.50
CA LEU A 209 -12.95 -1.98 -12.36
C LEU A 209 -13.61 -3.32 -12.72
N THR A 210 -12.92 -4.45 -12.51
CA THR A 210 -13.42 -5.76 -12.96
C THR A 210 -14.77 -6.11 -12.36
N GLN A 211 -15.65 -6.67 -13.19
CA GLN A 211 -16.91 -7.30 -12.78
C GLN A 211 -16.76 -8.81 -12.55
N LYS A 212 -15.58 -9.37 -12.87
CA LYS A 212 -15.24 -10.77 -12.67
C LYS A 212 -14.57 -10.98 -11.31
N CYS A 213 -14.29 -12.23 -10.96
CA CYS A 213 -13.60 -12.58 -9.73
C CYS A 213 -12.28 -11.80 -9.57
N ARG A 214 -12.15 -11.02 -8.48
CA ARG A 214 -10.96 -10.22 -8.21
C ARG A 214 -9.73 -11.08 -7.96
N ARG A 215 -9.90 -12.19 -7.26
CA ARG A 215 -8.80 -13.12 -6.99
C ARG A 215 -8.26 -13.69 -8.29
N GLN A 216 -9.15 -14.22 -9.12
CA GLN A 216 -8.75 -14.76 -10.43
C GLN A 216 -8.06 -13.71 -11.29
N HIS A 217 -8.56 -12.48 -11.32
CA HIS A 217 -7.93 -11.38 -12.03
C HIS A 217 -6.50 -11.14 -11.50
N LEU A 218 -6.33 -11.06 -10.17
CA LEU A 218 -5.05 -10.76 -9.55
C LEU A 218 -4.02 -11.86 -9.77
N ILE A 219 -4.40 -13.14 -9.55
CA ILE A 219 -3.47 -14.28 -9.70
C ILE A 219 -3.14 -14.59 -11.17
N SER A 220 -4.00 -14.18 -12.13
CA SER A 220 -3.74 -14.36 -13.56
C SER A 220 -2.49 -13.62 -14.04
N TYR A 221 -2.12 -12.52 -13.38
CA TYR A 221 -0.88 -11.79 -13.65
C TYR A 221 0.37 -12.66 -13.43
N PHE A 222 0.29 -13.58 -12.47
CA PHE A 222 1.37 -14.50 -12.10
C PHE A 222 1.24 -15.86 -12.79
N GLN A 223 0.28 -16.03 -13.70
CA GLN A 223 -0.01 -17.30 -14.38
C GLN A 223 -0.30 -18.45 -13.40
N MET A 224 -0.85 -18.15 -12.23
CA MET A 224 -1.18 -19.14 -11.20
C MET A 224 -2.52 -19.80 -11.50
N PRO A 225 -2.71 -21.08 -11.14
CA PRO A 225 -3.98 -21.77 -11.28
C PRO A 225 -5.03 -21.11 -10.38
N ASN A 226 -6.28 -21.11 -10.86
CA ASN A 226 -7.41 -20.64 -10.08
C ASN A 226 -7.96 -21.77 -9.21
N GLU A 227 -8.01 -21.51 -7.89
CA GLU A 227 -8.63 -22.43 -6.94
C GLU A 227 -9.95 -21.82 -6.44
N THR A 228 -10.95 -22.69 -6.19
CA THR A 228 -12.21 -22.25 -5.59
C THR A 228 -11.99 -22.00 -4.10
N VAL A 229 -12.29 -20.81 -3.65
CA VAL A 229 -12.07 -20.34 -2.28
C VAL A 229 -13.36 -19.74 -1.75
N SER A 230 -13.78 -20.12 -0.54
CA SER A 230 -14.88 -19.47 0.17
C SER A 230 -14.44 -18.09 0.68
N GLN A 231 -15.38 -17.16 0.79
CA GLN A 231 -15.08 -15.74 1.13
C GLN A 231 -14.03 -15.16 0.20
N CYS A 232 -14.15 -15.45 -1.10
CA CYS A 232 -13.16 -15.16 -2.12
C CYS A 232 -13.01 -13.66 -2.37
N CYS A 233 -14.08 -13.02 -2.82
CA CYS A 233 -14.09 -11.58 -3.10
C CYS A 233 -15.51 -11.03 -3.25
N ASP A 234 -15.65 -9.70 -3.19
CA ASP A 234 -16.90 -8.95 -3.32
C ASP A 234 -17.64 -9.12 -4.66
N ARG A 235 -17.01 -9.76 -5.65
CA ARG A 235 -17.64 -10.09 -6.94
C ARG A 235 -18.20 -11.51 -6.98
N CYS A 236 -17.71 -12.38 -6.13
CA CYS A 236 -18.18 -13.78 -6.06
C CYS A 236 -19.30 -13.96 -5.07
N GLU A 237 -19.23 -13.27 -3.93
CA GLU A 237 -20.14 -13.45 -2.80
C GLU A 237 -20.14 -12.23 -1.88
N THR A 238 -21.10 -12.15 -0.98
CA THR A 238 -21.08 -11.17 0.10
C THR A 238 -19.98 -11.55 1.09
N ILE A 239 -19.01 -10.65 1.29
CA ILE A 239 -17.94 -10.88 2.25
C ILE A 239 -18.47 -10.65 3.67
N GLU A 240 -18.30 -11.66 4.51
CA GLU A 240 -18.67 -11.55 5.91
C GLU A 240 -17.75 -10.55 6.63
N PRO A 241 -18.32 -9.58 7.36
CA PRO A 241 -17.52 -8.61 8.08
C PRO A 241 -16.72 -9.27 9.21
N ILE A 242 -15.50 -8.82 9.40
CA ILE A 242 -14.74 -9.15 10.61
C ILE A 242 -15.24 -8.25 11.73
N TYR A 243 -15.89 -8.83 12.73
CA TYR A 243 -16.43 -8.09 13.88
C TYR A 243 -15.46 -8.11 15.08
N GLU A 244 -14.23 -7.76 14.87
CA GLU A 244 -13.28 -7.59 15.97
C GLU A 244 -13.16 -6.12 16.34
N LYS A 245 -13.86 -5.74 17.43
CA LYS A 245 -13.96 -4.34 17.85
C LYS A 245 -12.62 -3.77 18.29
N ASN A 246 -12.20 -2.71 17.64
CA ASN A 246 -11.09 -1.89 18.10
C ASN A 246 -11.59 -0.94 19.21
N LYS A 247 -11.01 -1.08 20.41
CA LYS A 247 -11.41 -0.25 21.55
C LYS A 247 -11.05 1.20 21.30
N LYS A 248 -12.04 2.09 21.36
CA LYS A 248 -11.76 3.53 21.50
C LYS A 248 -11.07 3.76 22.84
N LYS A 249 -10.02 4.55 22.87
CA LYS A 249 -9.49 5.04 24.15
C LYS A 249 -10.55 5.90 24.82
N VAL A 250 -10.75 5.65 26.13
CA VAL A 250 -11.48 6.57 26.98
C VAL A 250 -10.79 7.94 26.87
N LYS A 251 -11.50 8.98 26.51
CA LYS A 251 -11.01 10.37 26.48
C LYS A 251 -10.49 10.75 27.86
N ARG A 252 -9.22 10.52 28.15
CA ARG A 252 -8.52 11.42 29.07
C ARG A 252 -8.24 12.67 28.25
N LYS A 253 -8.72 13.83 28.72
CA LYS A 253 -8.29 15.13 28.24
C LYS A 253 -6.76 15.17 28.40
N LEU A 254 -6.06 14.98 27.33
CA LEU A 254 -4.61 15.13 27.27
C LEU A 254 -4.35 16.22 26.25
N ASP A 255 -3.63 17.23 26.73
CA ASP A 255 -3.12 18.32 25.93
C ASP A 255 -2.34 17.71 24.75
N CYS A 256 -2.82 17.98 23.53
CA CYS A 256 -2.30 17.37 22.29
C CYS A 256 -0.84 17.76 21.99
N SER A 257 -0.34 18.85 22.58
CA SER A 257 1.03 19.32 22.36
C SER A 257 2.09 18.42 23.01
N GLU A 258 1.87 17.97 24.24
CA GLU A 258 2.86 17.19 25.02
C GLU A 258 3.01 15.73 24.59
N LYS A 259 2.05 15.16 23.86
CA LYS A 259 2.09 13.73 23.46
C LYS A 259 2.40 13.49 22.00
N LEU A 260 2.21 14.43 21.11
CA LEU A 260 2.82 14.38 19.79
C LEU A 260 4.34 14.44 19.90
N GLU A 261 4.88 15.25 20.79
CA GLU A 261 6.32 15.28 21.08
C GLU A 261 6.85 13.94 21.63
N ASN A 262 6.10 13.26 22.49
CA ASN A 262 6.49 11.95 23.03
C ASN A 262 6.24 10.74 22.10
N LEU A 263 5.57 10.93 20.95
CA LEU A 263 5.50 9.93 19.87
C LEU A 263 6.64 10.11 18.85
N PHE A 264 7.36 11.24 18.94
CA PHE A 264 8.45 11.61 18.06
C PHE A 264 9.82 11.76 18.79
N HIS A 265 9.88 11.45 20.11
CA HIS A 265 11.12 11.37 20.89
C HIS A 265 11.32 9.95 21.46
#